data_b4530bb07f8ae4c6fc3ac962225107eb
#
_entry.id   b4530bb07f8ae4c6fc3ac962225107eb
#
_cell.length_a   1.000
_cell.length_b   1.000
_cell.length_c   1.000
_cell.angle_alpha   90.00
_cell.angle_beta   90.00
_cell.angle_gamma   90.00
#
_symmetry.space_group_name_H-M   'P 1'
#
loop_
_entity.id
_entity.type
_entity.pdbx_description
1 polymer ?
#
loop_
_entity_poly.entity_id
_entity_poly.type
_entity_poly.pdbx_seq_one_letter_code
_entity_poly.pdbx_strand_id
1 'polypeptide(L)'
;MKILAIFRAKIGVSMSQVLPHIAEEERMAWAKYLTGELRETYLTSQPGVVLDMFEAPSVAELQQEMLALPLMRAGLLEATYLGLTQKPRLAAVIRVAYTHPKTLV
;
A
#
# COMPACT_ATOMS: atom_id res chain seq x y z
N MET A 1 -3.91 -9.94 -8.90
CA MET A 1 -3.12 -8.76 -9.28
C MET A 1 -2.25 -8.37 -8.11
N LYS A 2 -0.99 -8.11 -8.35
CA LYS A 2 -0.08 -7.62 -7.34
C LYS A 2 -0.27 -6.10 -7.17
N ILE A 3 -0.41 -5.64 -5.94
CA ILE A 3 -0.68 -4.24 -5.64
C ILE A 3 0.23 -3.77 -4.52
N LEU A 4 0.92 -2.66 -4.74
CA LEU A 4 1.68 -1.99 -3.70
C LEU A 4 0.78 -0.96 -3.02
N ALA A 5 0.60 -1.11 -1.71
CA ALA A 5 -0.10 -0.14 -0.90
C ALA A 5 0.91 0.64 -0.06
N ILE A 6 0.84 1.96 -0.12
CA ILE A 6 1.68 2.86 0.65
C ILE A 6 0.79 3.57 1.65
N PHE A 7 0.98 3.27 2.93
CA PHE A 7 0.23 3.89 4.02
C PHE A 7 1.07 4.95 4.70
N ARG A 8 0.48 6.12 4.90
CA ARG A 8 1.14 7.24 5.58
C ARG A 8 0.27 7.74 6.71
N ALA A 9 0.89 8.00 7.86
CA ALA A 9 0.21 8.74 8.92
C ALA A 9 -0.13 10.15 8.41
N LYS A 10 -1.35 10.59 8.65
CA LYS A 10 -1.74 11.97 8.31
C LYS A 10 -0.97 12.96 9.17
N ILE A 11 -0.75 14.16 8.64
CA ILE A 11 -0.06 15.24 9.37
C ILE A 11 -0.79 15.52 10.68
N GLY A 12 -0.03 15.60 11.76
CA GLY A 12 -0.56 15.91 13.09
C GLY A 12 -1.06 14.70 13.87
N VAL A 13 -1.02 13.49 13.29
CA VAL A 13 -1.38 12.27 14.01
C VAL A 13 -0.30 11.94 15.03
N SER A 14 -0.70 11.76 16.29
CA SER A 14 0.20 11.37 17.37
C SER A 14 0.17 9.87 17.62
N MET A 15 1.22 9.37 18.26
CA MET A 15 1.27 7.97 18.66
C MET A 15 0.12 7.60 19.61
N SER A 16 -0.29 8.52 20.47
CA SER A 16 -1.41 8.28 21.40
C SER A 16 -2.75 8.04 20.67
N GLN A 17 -2.92 8.58 19.47
CA GLN A 17 -4.09 8.32 18.63
C GLN A 17 -4.00 6.95 17.95
N VAL A 18 -2.80 6.50 17.63
CA VAL A 18 -2.56 5.24 16.91
C VAL A 18 -2.61 4.03 17.83
N LEU A 19 -2.01 4.14 19.01
CA LEU A 19 -1.84 3.01 19.94
C LEU A 19 -3.13 2.23 20.26
N PRO A 20 -4.28 2.87 20.47
CA PRO A 20 -5.51 2.11 20.78
C PRO A 20 -5.97 1.16 19.66
N HIS A 21 -5.49 1.37 18.44
CA HIS A 21 -5.91 0.60 17.27
C HIS A 21 -4.90 -0.48 16.85
N ILE A 22 -3.68 -0.47 17.41
CA ILE A 22 -2.58 -1.30 16.91
C ILE A 22 -2.86 -2.80 17.06
N ALA A 23 -3.37 -3.24 18.20
CA ALA A 23 -3.60 -4.66 18.42
C ALA A 23 -4.59 -5.25 17.40
N GLU A 24 -5.69 -4.56 17.15
CA GLU A 24 -6.68 -5.00 16.17
C GLU A 24 -6.17 -4.88 14.74
N GLU A 25 -5.41 -3.81 14.44
CA GLU A 25 -4.77 -3.61 13.14
C GLU A 25 -3.83 -4.78 12.81
N GLU A 26 -2.98 -5.16 13.76
CA GLU A 26 -2.04 -6.27 13.58
C GLU A 26 -2.77 -7.61 13.46
N ARG A 27 -3.84 -7.81 14.22
CA ARG A 27 -4.65 -9.03 14.12
C ARG A 27 -5.25 -9.17 12.72
N MET A 28 -5.80 -8.10 12.18
CA MET A 28 -6.40 -8.10 10.83
C MET A 28 -5.34 -8.28 9.75
N ALA A 29 -4.19 -7.65 9.89
CA ALA A 29 -3.07 -7.81 8.96
C ALA A 29 -2.55 -9.26 8.98
N TRP A 30 -2.42 -9.84 10.16
CA TRP A 30 -1.99 -11.24 10.30
C TRP A 30 -2.97 -12.20 9.61
N ALA A 31 -4.27 -11.98 9.78
CA ALA A 31 -5.28 -12.79 9.09
C ALA A 31 -5.13 -12.74 7.57
N LYS A 32 -4.84 -11.56 7.02
CA LYS A 32 -4.60 -11.38 5.58
C LYS A 32 -3.29 -12.03 5.13
N TYR A 33 -2.28 -12.02 5.97
CA TYR A 33 -1.02 -12.71 5.71
C TYR A 33 -1.25 -14.23 5.63
N LEU A 34 -2.04 -14.80 6.53
CA LEU A 34 -2.33 -16.23 6.54
C LEU A 34 -3.13 -16.69 5.31
N THR A 35 -4.00 -15.85 4.77
CA THR A 35 -4.76 -16.17 3.56
C THR A 35 -3.96 -15.93 2.28
N GLY A 36 -2.78 -15.30 2.37
CA GLY A 36 -1.97 -14.97 1.23
C GLY A 36 -2.38 -13.67 0.52
N GLU A 37 -3.34 -12.93 1.05
CA GLU A 37 -3.70 -11.62 0.51
C GLU A 37 -2.60 -10.60 0.75
N LEU A 38 -2.05 -10.56 1.96
CA LEU A 38 -0.88 -9.74 2.30
C LEU A 38 0.36 -10.59 2.11
N ARG A 39 1.22 -10.20 1.17
CA ARG A 39 2.41 -10.96 0.80
C ARG A 39 3.66 -10.51 1.52
N GLU A 40 3.87 -9.20 1.60
CA GLU A 40 5.04 -8.59 2.21
C GLU A 40 4.62 -7.29 2.88
N THR A 41 5.30 -6.96 3.97
CA THR A 41 5.09 -5.70 4.67
C THR A 41 6.43 -5.16 5.12
N TYR A 42 6.62 -3.85 4.97
CA TYR A 42 7.87 -3.17 5.25
C TYR A 42 7.66 -1.88 6.01
N LEU A 43 8.45 -1.67 7.05
CA LEU A 43 8.68 -0.33 7.57
C LEU A 43 9.69 0.36 6.65
N THR A 44 9.54 1.67 6.49
CA THR A 44 10.47 2.45 5.67
C THR A 44 11.39 3.28 6.55
N SER A 45 12.43 3.85 5.96
CA SER A 45 13.30 4.82 6.65
C SER A 45 12.57 6.13 6.97
N GLN A 46 11.41 6.35 6.36
CA GLN A 46 10.59 7.53 6.63
C GLN A 46 9.56 7.17 7.73
N PRO A 47 9.59 7.85 8.89
CA PRO A 47 8.63 7.58 9.96
C PRO A 47 7.19 7.73 9.50
N GLY A 48 6.31 6.82 9.95
CA GLY A 48 4.90 6.85 9.62
C GLY A 48 4.55 6.38 8.21
N VAL A 49 5.51 5.80 7.49
CA VAL A 49 5.28 5.26 6.14
C VAL A 49 5.55 3.77 6.12
N VAL A 50 4.53 2.99 5.75
CA VAL A 50 4.56 1.53 5.64
C VAL A 50 4.25 1.13 4.22
N LEU A 51 4.96 0.14 3.70
CA LEU A 51 4.70 -0.45 2.40
C LEU A 51 4.17 -1.87 2.58
N ASP A 52 3.04 -2.15 1.98
CA ASP A 52 2.44 -3.48 1.97
C ASP A 52 2.25 -3.97 0.53
N MET A 53 2.63 -5.22 0.29
CA MET A 53 2.41 -5.87 -0.98
C MET A 53 1.24 -6.83 -0.87
N PHE A 54 0.20 -6.60 -1.68
CA PHE A 54 -1.02 -7.41 -1.68
C PHE A 54 -1.21 -8.17 -2.98
N GLU A 55 -1.96 -9.27 -2.89
CA GLU A 55 -2.62 -9.92 -4.01
C GLU A 55 -4.12 -9.69 -3.86
N ALA A 56 -4.74 -9.11 -4.87
CA ALA A 56 -6.17 -8.81 -4.88
C ALA A 56 -6.70 -8.83 -6.31
N PRO A 57 -8.02 -8.99 -6.52
CA PRO A 57 -8.58 -8.99 -7.86
C PRO A 57 -8.41 -7.66 -8.59
N SER A 58 -8.47 -6.54 -7.87
CA SER A 58 -8.30 -5.21 -8.45
C SER A 58 -7.88 -4.20 -7.39
N VAL A 59 -7.35 -3.07 -7.82
CA VAL A 59 -7.02 -1.95 -6.93
C VAL A 59 -8.29 -1.45 -6.22
N ALA A 60 -9.40 -1.34 -6.94
CA ALA A 60 -10.66 -0.85 -6.38
C ALA A 60 -11.18 -1.76 -5.25
N GLU A 61 -11.11 -3.07 -5.43
CA GLU A 61 -11.53 -4.02 -4.39
C GLU A 61 -10.63 -3.97 -3.16
N LEU A 62 -9.31 -3.89 -3.37
CA LEU A 62 -8.37 -3.74 -2.26
C LEU A 62 -8.62 -2.45 -1.49
N GLN A 63 -8.83 -1.36 -2.19
CA GLN A 63 -9.10 -0.06 -1.59
C GLN A 63 -10.34 -0.12 -0.69
N GLN A 64 -11.39 -0.78 -1.13
CA GLN A 64 -12.59 -0.97 -0.33
C GLN A 64 -12.33 -1.83 0.92
N GLU A 65 -11.59 -2.91 0.80
CA GLU A 65 -11.24 -3.76 1.94
C GLU A 65 -10.43 -3.01 2.98
N MET A 66 -9.48 -2.19 2.53
CA MET A 66 -8.60 -1.44 3.45
C MET A 66 -9.34 -0.41 4.29
N LEU A 67 -10.51 0.07 3.85
CA LEU A 67 -11.33 0.98 4.62
C LEU A 67 -11.85 0.36 5.93
N ALA A 68 -11.88 -0.96 6.02
CA ALA A 68 -12.30 -1.67 7.24
C ALA A 68 -11.20 -1.74 8.31
N LEU A 69 -9.95 -1.48 7.95
CA LEU A 69 -8.85 -1.50 8.91
C LEU A 69 -9.00 -0.40 9.95
N PRO A 70 -8.69 -0.69 11.23
CA PRO A 70 -8.93 0.28 12.31
C PRO A 70 -8.30 1.66 12.10
N LEU A 71 -7.06 1.73 11.66
CA LEU A 71 -6.37 3.01 11.45
C LEU A 71 -6.96 3.78 10.26
N MET A 72 -7.37 3.08 9.21
CA MET A 72 -8.05 3.72 8.07
C MET A 72 -9.44 4.20 8.48
N ARG A 73 -10.18 3.38 9.20
CA ARG A 73 -11.53 3.73 9.66
C ARG A 73 -11.51 4.91 10.65
N ALA A 74 -10.46 5.00 11.47
CA ALA A 74 -10.26 6.13 12.38
C ALA A 74 -9.81 7.41 11.67
N GLY A 75 -9.50 7.34 10.37
CA GLY A 75 -9.05 8.50 9.60
C GLY A 75 -7.63 8.95 9.91
N LEU A 76 -6.79 8.05 10.42
CA LEU A 76 -5.42 8.38 10.84
C LEU A 76 -4.38 8.16 9.74
N LEU A 77 -4.72 7.38 8.71
CA LEU A 77 -3.81 7.06 7.61
C LEU A 77 -4.35 7.57 6.28
N GLU A 78 -3.41 7.90 5.40
CA GLU A 78 -3.64 8.05 3.96
C GLU A 78 -3.05 6.84 3.27
N ALA A 79 -3.68 6.40 2.18
CA ALA A 79 -3.19 5.27 1.41
C ALA A 79 -3.11 5.61 -0.08
N THR A 80 -2.04 5.14 -0.71
CA THR A 80 -1.85 5.16 -2.16
C THR A 80 -1.72 3.72 -2.63
N TYR A 81 -2.43 3.36 -3.69
CA TYR A 81 -2.43 2.00 -4.23
C TYR A 81 -1.92 2.02 -5.66
N LEU A 82 -0.93 1.15 -5.95
CA LEU A 82 -0.34 1.02 -7.27
C LEU A 82 -0.48 -0.43 -7.72
N GLY A 83 -1.27 -0.66 -8.76
CA GLY A 83 -1.31 -1.96 -9.42
C GLY A 83 0.01 -2.19 -10.14
N LEU A 84 0.58 -3.38 -9.98
CA LEU A 84 1.88 -3.72 -10.54
C LEU A 84 1.72 -4.75 -11.64
N THR A 85 2.45 -4.55 -12.74
CA THR A 85 2.59 -5.54 -13.80
C THR A 85 4.06 -5.85 -13.97
N GLN A 86 4.33 -7.05 -14.45
CA GLN A 86 5.72 -7.43 -14.70
C GLN A 86 6.34 -6.44 -15.70
N LYS A 87 7.54 -5.96 -15.35
CA LYS A 87 8.28 -5.04 -16.21
C LYS A 87 8.56 -5.71 -17.55
N PRO A 88 8.22 -5.07 -18.67
CA PRO A 88 8.56 -5.60 -19.98
C PRO A 88 10.05 -5.55 -20.23
N ARG A 89 10.50 -6.12 -21.34
CA ARG A 89 11.90 -6.04 -21.77
C ARG A 89 12.36 -4.59 -21.84
N LEU A 90 13.61 -4.36 -21.53
CA LEU A 90 14.20 -3.01 -21.52
C LEU A 90 13.94 -2.24 -22.82
N ALA A 91 14.03 -2.91 -23.98
CA ALA A 91 13.75 -2.28 -25.26
C ALA A 91 12.33 -1.70 -25.36
N ALA A 92 11.33 -2.41 -24.80
CA ALA A 92 9.97 -1.92 -24.78
C ALA A 92 9.82 -0.71 -23.84
N VAL A 93 10.52 -0.72 -22.69
CA VAL A 93 10.54 0.40 -21.76
C VAL A 93 11.17 1.63 -22.40
N ILE A 94 12.31 1.46 -23.09
CA ILE A 94 12.98 2.54 -23.82
C ILE A 94 12.07 3.11 -24.90
N ARG A 95 11.36 2.24 -25.63
CA ARG A 95 10.43 2.70 -26.67
C ARG A 95 9.33 3.59 -26.12
N VAL A 96 8.73 3.21 -24.99
CA VAL A 96 7.71 4.03 -24.31
C VAL A 96 8.32 5.36 -23.87
N ALA A 97 9.54 5.36 -23.35
CA ALA A 97 10.24 6.56 -22.92
C ALA A 97 10.44 7.55 -24.07
N TYR A 98 10.85 7.06 -25.24
CA TYR A 98 11.03 7.90 -26.41
C TYR A 98 9.71 8.41 -27.00
N THR A 99 8.64 7.64 -26.85
CA THR A 99 7.30 8.06 -27.30
C THR A 99 6.70 9.10 -26.35
N HIS A 100 7.02 9.01 -25.05
CA HIS A 100 6.49 9.91 -24.02
C HIS A 100 7.63 10.51 -23.19
N PRO A 101 8.50 11.33 -23.78
CA PRO A 101 9.71 11.81 -23.09
C PRO A 101 9.44 12.64 -21.86
N LYS A 102 8.25 13.26 -21.76
CA LYS A 102 7.88 14.09 -20.59
C LYS A 102 7.58 13.27 -19.33
N THR A 103 7.42 11.96 -19.45
CA THR A 103 7.17 11.08 -18.31
C THR A 103 8.44 10.54 -17.67
N LEU A 104 9.59 10.85 -18.25
CA LEU A 104 10.93 10.40 -17.82
C LEU A 104 11.66 11.49 -17.06
N VAL A 105 11.11 11.99 -16.03
CA VAL A 105 11.82 13.02 -15.24
C VAL A 105 12.26 12.44 -13.91
#